data_48afee6cd754bf0c41583a18a7d76a44
#
_entry.id   48afee6cd754bf0c41583a18a7d76a44
#
_cell.length_a   1.000
_cell.length_b   1.000
_cell.length_c   1.000
_cell.angle_alpha   90.00
_cell.angle_beta   90.00
_cell.angle_gamma   90.00
#
_symmetry.space_group_name_H-M   'P 1'
#
loop_
_entity.id
_entity.type
_entity.pdbx_description
1 polymer ?
#
loop_
_entity_poly.entity_id
_entity_poly.type
_entity_poly.pdbx_seq_one_letter_code
_entity_poly.pdbx_strand_id
1 'polypeptide(L)'
;GTFRLPWVSVTGFTPKGWEDAVVRWYRPFTFTTEWGSKPLASRNIPQWCYDADAWVRAKHVTDQTCDAVRRAARYFGQGLGVHWYFWHHYPYDTHYPDYLPAQERFAGMVRDAQLLGARVTPYINGRLWDPAADSYKRDRGYDASCRKPDGSLYTEIYPTSKVLNTVTCPSTDIWHRKIIGLVDSLQHAIGVNGIYIDQIAAAAPEPCWNEAHGHPVGGGDFWYDGYRRLIGEIRAH
;
A
#
# COMPACT_ATOMS: atom_id res chain seq x y z
N GLY A 1 -7.05 -17.04 36.44
CA GLY A 1 -7.90 -15.94 35.96
C GLY A 1 -8.63 -16.34 34.69
N THR A 2 -9.77 -15.71 34.40
CA THR A 2 -10.54 -15.95 33.18
C THR A 2 -10.13 -14.90 32.14
N PHE A 3 -9.67 -15.34 30.97
CA PHE A 3 -9.43 -14.46 29.82
C PHE A 3 -10.66 -14.47 28.92
N ARG A 4 -11.15 -13.30 28.57
CA ARG A 4 -12.31 -13.14 27.67
C ARG A 4 -11.87 -12.40 26.42
N LEU A 5 -12.05 -13.03 25.27
CA LEU A 5 -11.82 -12.37 23.98
C LEU A 5 -12.89 -11.27 23.74
N PRO A 6 -12.50 -10.11 23.21
CA PRO A 6 -13.45 -9.05 22.87
C PRO A 6 -14.24 -9.33 21.59
N TRP A 7 -14.03 -10.47 20.95
CA TRP A 7 -14.71 -10.90 19.72
C TRP A 7 -15.31 -12.29 19.85
N VAL A 8 -16.23 -12.60 18.98
CA VAL A 8 -16.87 -13.92 18.86
C VAL A 8 -16.38 -14.62 17.59
N SER A 9 -15.94 -15.87 17.72
CA SER A 9 -15.68 -16.74 16.58
C SER A 9 -16.96 -17.52 16.25
N VAL A 10 -17.36 -17.49 14.97
CA VAL A 10 -18.56 -18.20 14.49
C VAL A 10 -18.15 -19.23 13.46
N THR A 11 -18.55 -20.48 13.68
CA THR A 11 -18.40 -21.58 12.70
C THR A 11 -19.78 -21.97 12.19
N GLY A 12 -19.94 -21.98 10.87
CA GLY A 12 -21.20 -22.34 10.23
C GLY A 12 -21.02 -23.49 9.23
N PHE A 13 -22.09 -24.20 8.95
CA PHE A 13 -22.13 -25.26 7.95
C PHE A 13 -23.18 -24.92 6.89
N THR A 14 -22.86 -25.19 5.64
CA THR A 14 -23.79 -25.03 4.53
C THR A 14 -23.65 -26.22 3.57
N PRO A 15 -24.76 -26.85 3.14
CA PRO A 15 -24.73 -27.93 2.14
C PRO A 15 -24.64 -27.38 0.71
N LYS A 16 -24.74 -26.08 0.50
CA LYS A 16 -24.85 -25.45 -0.82
C LYS A 16 -23.55 -24.85 -1.37
N GLY A 17 -22.41 -25.22 -0.76
CA GLY A 17 -21.10 -24.72 -1.22
C GLY A 17 -20.69 -23.39 -0.59
N TRP A 18 -19.51 -22.89 -1.00
CA TRP A 18 -18.88 -21.71 -0.40
C TRP A 18 -19.64 -20.40 -0.71
N GLU A 19 -20.29 -20.30 -1.87
CA GLU A 19 -21.10 -19.13 -2.23
C GLU A 19 -22.25 -18.90 -1.25
N ASP A 20 -22.93 -19.97 -0.84
CA ASP A 20 -23.99 -19.88 0.17
C ASP A 20 -23.44 -19.45 1.53
N ALA A 21 -22.23 -19.92 1.91
CA ALA A 21 -21.55 -19.46 3.11
C ALA A 21 -21.24 -17.96 3.07
N VAL A 22 -20.75 -17.46 1.94
CA VAL A 22 -20.49 -16.03 1.74
C VAL A 22 -21.78 -15.21 1.89
N VAL A 23 -22.86 -15.63 1.23
CA VAL A 23 -24.13 -14.87 1.25
C VAL A 23 -24.79 -14.90 2.62
N ARG A 24 -24.80 -16.05 3.30
CA ARG A 24 -25.52 -16.24 4.57
C ARG A 24 -24.76 -15.76 5.79
N TRP A 25 -23.41 -15.88 5.80
CA TRP A 25 -22.59 -15.65 6.97
C TRP A 25 -21.67 -14.42 6.81
N TYR A 26 -20.87 -14.41 5.77
CA TYR A 26 -19.86 -13.36 5.61
C TYR A 26 -20.47 -12.01 5.23
N ARG A 27 -21.39 -12.00 4.27
CA ARG A 27 -22.03 -10.75 3.81
C ARG A 27 -22.80 -10.01 4.90
N PRO A 28 -23.66 -10.65 5.72
CA PRO A 28 -24.29 -9.97 6.87
C PRO A 28 -23.28 -9.45 7.87
N PHE A 29 -22.21 -10.20 8.14
CA PHE A 29 -21.13 -9.74 9.01
C PHE A 29 -20.45 -8.50 8.45
N THR A 30 -20.12 -8.46 7.14
CA THR A 30 -19.44 -7.30 6.55
C THR A 30 -20.23 -6.01 6.71
N PHE A 31 -21.56 -6.05 6.71
CA PHE A 31 -22.39 -4.87 6.95
C PHE A 31 -22.31 -4.31 8.37
N THR A 32 -21.81 -5.09 9.33
CA THR A 32 -21.56 -4.61 10.70
C THR A 32 -20.16 -4.01 10.88
N THR A 33 -19.30 -4.12 9.89
CA THR A 33 -17.91 -3.64 9.95
C THR A 33 -17.80 -2.21 9.42
N GLU A 34 -16.74 -1.50 9.82
CA GLU A 34 -16.45 -0.15 9.33
C GLU A 34 -16.31 -0.12 7.79
N TRP A 35 -15.65 -1.13 7.19
CA TRP A 35 -15.45 -1.18 5.74
C TRP A 35 -16.68 -1.60 4.95
N GLY A 36 -17.65 -2.29 5.56
CA GLY A 36 -18.84 -2.78 4.87
C GLY A 36 -20.14 -2.05 5.21
N SER A 37 -20.17 -1.26 6.30
CA SER A 37 -21.38 -0.59 6.78
C SER A 37 -21.90 0.52 5.88
N LYS A 38 -21.03 1.10 5.05
CA LYS A 38 -21.39 2.17 4.11
C LYS A 38 -21.39 1.65 2.68
N PRO A 39 -22.44 1.91 1.89
CA PRO A 39 -22.44 1.62 0.45
C PRO A 39 -21.26 2.27 -0.25
N LEU A 40 -20.72 1.64 -1.29
CA LEU A 40 -19.61 2.20 -2.06
C LEU A 40 -19.92 3.61 -2.58
N ALA A 41 -21.12 3.83 -3.08
CA ALA A 41 -21.56 5.14 -3.61
C ALA A 41 -21.58 6.26 -2.58
N SER A 42 -21.61 5.94 -1.27
CA SER A 42 -21.55 6.94 -0.19
C SER A 42 -20.14 7.22 0.33
N ARG A 43 -19.12 6.56 -0.24
CA ARG A 43 -17.72 6.76 0.13
C ARG A 43 -17.11 7.87 -0.70
N ASN A 44 -16.20 8.62 -0.10
CA ASN A 44 -15.41 9.61 -0.84
C ASN A 44 -14.32 8.91 -1.68
N ILE A 45 -14.76 8.26 -2.77
CA ILE A 45 -13.91 7.60 -3.76
C ILE A 45 -14.00 8.42 -5.04
N PRO A 46 -12.88 8.77 -5.68
CA PRO A 46 -12.89 9.48 -6.95
C PRO A 46 -13.72 8.75 -8.01
N GLN A 47 -14.53 9.49 -8.77
CA GLN A 47 -15.45 8.90 -9.76
C GLN A 47 -14.74 8.00 -10.76
N TRP A 48 -13.53 8.36 -11.19
CA TRP A 48 -12.73 7.55 -12.12
C TRP A 48 -12.44 6.11 -11.63
N CYS A 49 -12.45 5.87 -10.30
CA CYS A 49 -12.30 4.52 -9.76
C CYS A 49 -13.52 3.63 -10.05
N TYR A 50 -14.70 4.25 -10.16
CA TYR A 50 -15.93 3.55 -10.55
C TYR A 50 -16.05 3.39 -12.06
N ASP A 51 -15.50 4.35 -12.82
CA ASP A 51 -15.57 4.38 -14.28
C ASP A 51 -14.52 3.51 -14.96
N ALA A 52 -13.60 2.92 -14.18
CA ALA A 52 -12.53 2.08 -14.71
C ALA A 52 -13.07 0.72 -15.20
N ASP A 53 -13.12 0.53 -16.51
CA ASP A 53 -13.53 -0.71 -17.17
C ASP A 53 -12.42 -1.77 -17.18
N ALA A 54 -11.17 -1.32 -17.21
CA ALA A 54 -10.00 -2.20 -17.30
C ALA A 54 -8.79 -1.64 -16.53
N TRP A 55 -8.02 -2.56 -15.95
CA TRP A 55 -6.73 -2.26 -15.34
C TRP A 55 -5.62 -3.04 -16.03
N VAL A 56 -4.59 -2.34 -16.47
CA VAL A 56 -3.39 -2.96 -17.01
C VAL A 56 -2.22 -2.80 -16.06
N ARG A 57 -1.42 -3.85 -15.93
CA ARG A 57 -0.19 -3.81 -15.16
C ARG A 57 0.99 -3.53 -16.09
N ALA A 58 1.57 -2.33 -15.99
CA ALA A 58 2.82 -1.98 -16.64
C ALA A 58 4.01 -2.35 -15.73
N LYS A 59 5.06 -2.93 -16.30
CA LYS A 59 6.27 -3.26 -15.55
C LYS A 59 7.31 -2.14 -15.69
N HIS A 60 8.22 -2.25 -16.63
CA HIS A 60 9.30 -1.31 -16.85
C HIS A 60 8.87 -0.15 -17.76
N VAL A 61 9.63 0.96 -17.74
CA VAL A 61 9.40 2.11 -18.63
C VAL A 61 10.21 1.89 -19.93
N THR A 62 9.91 0.83 -20.67
CA THR A 62 10.50 0.51 -21.97
C THR A 62 9.62 1.02 -23.11
N ASP A 63 10.18 1.14 -24.33
CA ASP A 63 9.40 1.52 -25.52
C ASP A 63 8.20 0.60 -25.73
N GLN A 64 8.43 -0.70 -25.64
CA GLN A 64 7.36 -1.70 -25.79
C GLN A 64 6.24 -1.51 -24.77
N THR A 65 6.56 -1.29 -23.50
CA THR A 65 5.57 -1.06 -22.44
C THR A 65 4.84 0.26 -22.66
N CYS A 66 5.56 1.32 -22.98
CA CYS A 66 5.00 2.63 -23.26
C CYS A 66 4.01 2.60 -24.43
N ASP A 67 4.37 1.92 -25.51
CA ASP A 67 3.50 1.77 -26.68
C ASP A 67 2.28 0.88 -26.38
N ALA A 68 2.44 -0.15 -25.58
CA ALA A 68 1.32 -0.98 -25.13
C ALA A 68 0.33 -0.16 -24.27
N VAL A 69 0.83 0.65 -23.33
CA VAL A 69 0.02 1.54 -22.50
C VAL A 69 -0.73 2.58 -23.36
N ARG A 70 -0.04 3.20 -24.34
CA ARG A 70 -0.67 4.16 -25.27
C ARG A 70 -1.77 3.50 -26.11
N ARG A 71 -1.56 2.29 -26.62
CA ARG A 71 -2.59 1.54 -27.36
C ARG A 71 -3.79 1.24 -26.50
N ALA A 72 -3.58 0.74 -25.27
CA ALA A 72 -4.65 0.47 -24.33
C ALA A 72 -5.40 1.76 -23.98
N ALA A 73 -4.70 2.87 -23.73
CA ALA A 73 -5.31 4.16 -23.42
C ALA A 73 -6.14 4.73 -24.58
N ARG A 74 -5.71 4.56 -25.83
CA ARG A 74 -6.51 4.92 -27.00
C ARG A 74 -7.79 4.10 -27.13
N TYR A 75 -7.75 2.85 -26.72
CA TYR A 75 -8.89 1.93 -26.81
C TYR A 75 -9.92 2.16 -25.71
N PHE A 76 -9.48 2.24 -24.47
CA PHE A 76 -10.35 2.34 -23.29
C PHE A 76 -10.63 3.79 -22.86
N GLY A 77 -9.79 4.75 -23.22
CA GLY A 77 -9.93 6.14 -22.81
C GLY A 77 -9.97 6.31 -21.29
N GLN A 78 -11.02 6.96 -20.80
CA GLN A 78 -11.22 7.22 -19.37
C GLN A 78 -11.49 5.96 -18.54
N GLY A 79 -11.88 4.86 -19.18
CA GLY A 79 -12.09 3.57 -18.54
C GLY A 79 -10.80 2.79 -18.24
N LEU A 80 -9.59 3.34 -18.53
CA LEU A 80 -8.33 2.66 -18.28
C LEU A 80 -7.65 3.12 -17.00
N GLY A 81 -7.40 2.17 -16.09
CA GLY A 81 -6.42 2.27 -15.02
C GLY A 81 -5.08 1.63 -15.43
N VAL A 82 -3.96 2.28 -15.13
CA VAL A 82 -2.62 1.75 -15.36
C VAL A 82 -1.91 1.62 -14.02
N HIS A 83 -1.70 0.38 -13.58
CA HIS A 83 -0.92 0.07 -12.41
C HIS A 83 0.55 -0.17 -12.81
N TRP A 84 1.44 0.75 -12.41
CA TRP A 84 2.84 0.73 -12.85
C TRP A 84 3.78 0.27 -11.75
N TYR A 85 4.46 -0.87 -11.94
CA TYR A 85 5.34 -1.48 -10.93
C TYR A 85 6.75 -0.90 -10.93
N PHE A 86 7.52 -1.05 -12.04
CA PHE A 86 8.94 -0.69 -12.11
C PHE A 86 9.10 0.70 -12.77
N TRP A 87 8.55 1.71 -12.12
CA TRP A 87 8.61 3.10 -12.59
C TRP A 87 9.84 3.85 -12.08
N HIS A 88 10.47 3.34 -11.00
CA HIS A 88 11.61 3.93 -10.33
C HIS A 88 12.95 3.47 -10.92
N HIS A 89 14.03 4.21 -10.60
CA HIS A 89 15.37 3.96 -11.13
C HIS A 89 16.02 2.70 -10.55
N TYR A 90 15.79 2.42 -9.26
CA TYR A 90 16.41 1.29 -8.57
C TYR A 90 15.82 -0.06 -8.99
N PRO A 91 16.57 -1.17 -8.88
CA PRO A 91 16.02 -2.50 -9.05
C PRO A 91 14.85 -2.77 -8.10
N TYR A 92 13.91 -3.59 -8.52
CA TYR A 92 12.74 -3.91 -7.72
C TYR A 92 13.12 -4.65 -6.44
N ASP A 93 12.37 -4.40 -5.37
CA ASP A 93 12.62 -4.91 -4.00
C ASP A 93 13.97 -4.45 -3.40
N THR A 94 14.47 -3.29 -3.82
CA THR A 94 15.68 -2.68 -3.26
C THR A 94 15.45 -1.21 -2.92
N HIS A 95 16.23 -0.66 -2.00
CA HIS A 95 16.25 0.76 -1.63
C HIS A 95 14.91 1.30 -1.08
N TYR A 96 14.00 0.44 -0.65
CA TYR A 96 12.74 0.90 -0.07
C TYR A 96 12.93 1.84 1.12
N PRO A 97 12.16 2.92 1.23
CA PRO A 97 11.21 3.52 0.30
C PRO A 97 11.81 4.62 -0.60
N ASP A 98 13.11 4.58 -0.89
CA ASP A 98 13.79 5.56 -1.74
C ASP A 98 13.52 5.26 -3.23
N TYR A 99 12.29 5.50 -3.67
CA TYR A 99 11.87 5.23 -5.04
C TYR A 99 12.33 6.27 -6.07
N LEU A 100 12.62 7.49 -5.61
CA LEU A 100 13.07 8.57 -6.48
C LEU A 100 14.60 8.55 -6.66
N PRO A 101 15.09 8.97 -7.83
CA PRO A 101 14.34 9.49 -8.97
C PRO A 101 13.56 8.39 -9.72
N ALA A 102 12.46 8.81 -10.38
CA ALA A 102 11.77 7.96 -11.35
C ALA A 102 12.67 7.70 -12.58
N GLN A 103 12.36 6.65 -13.35
CA GLN A 103 12.99 6.48 -14.65
C GLN A 103 12.69 7.69 -15.54
N GLU A 104 13.68 8.15 -16.31
CA GLU A 104 13.66 9.41 -17.07
C GLU A 104 12.38 9.65 -17.87
N ARG A 105 11.83 8.61 -18.48
CA ARG A 105 10.64 8.72 -19.32
C ARG A 105 9.31 8.62 -18.57
N PHE A 106 9.33 8.24 -17.29
CA PHE A 106 8.11 7.89 -16.56
C PHE A 106 7.13 9.06 -16.47
N ALA A 107 7.58 10.25 -16.06
CA ALA A 107 6.71 11.42 -15.96
C ALA A 107 6.09 11.81 -17.32
N GLY A 108 6.84 11.68 -18.42
CA GLY A 108 6.32 11.87 -19.77
C GLY A 108 5.22 10.87 -20.10
N MET A 109 5.43 9.60 -19.76
CA MET A 109 4.44 8.54 -20.01
C MET A 109 3.17 8.69 -19.17
N VAL A 110 3.28 9.19 -17.93
CA VAL A 110 2.11 9.54 -17.12
C VAL A 110 1.25 10.59 -17.85
N ARG A 111 1.88 11.68 -18.31
CA ARG A 111 1.17 12.72 -19.08
C ARG A 111 0.56 12.21 -20.38
N ASP A 112 1.31 11.40 -21.15
CA ASP A 112 0.82 10.81 -22.40
C ASP A 112 -0.42 9.94 -22.17
N ALA A 113 -0.39 9.09 -21.14
CA ALA A 113 -1.52 8.22 -20.78
C ALA A 113 -2.74 9.05 -20.35
N GLN A 114 -2.53 10.10 -19.56
CA GLN A 114 -3.57 10.99 -19.07
C GLN A 114 -4.22 11.82 -20.20
N LEU A 115 -3.43 12.29 -21.17
CA LEU A 115 -3.95 12.96 -22.36
C LEU A 115 -4.87 12.06 -23.19
N LEU A 116 -4.69 10.76 -23.12
CA LEU A 116 -5.55 9.74 -23.73
C LEU A 116 -6.71 9.29 -22.82
N GLY A 117 -6.87 9.91 -21.65
CA GLY A 117 -7.94 9.63 -20.70
C GLY A 117 -7.60 8.64 -19.59
N ALA A 118 -6.49 7.89 -19.68
CA ALA A 118 -6.14 6.88 -18.70
C ALA A 118 -5.74 7.48 -17.34
N ARG A 119 -5.82 6.65 -16.28
CA ARG A 119 -5.39 6.98 -14.92
C ARG A 119 -4.20 6.14 -14.53
N VAL A 120 -3.15 6.76 -14.00
CA VAL A 120 -1.89 6.09 -13.66
C VAL A 120 -1.70 6.02 -12.15
N THR A 121 -1.44 4.81 -11.64
CA THR A 121 -1.20 4.52 -10.23
C THR A 121 0.10 3.73 -10.08
N PRO A 122 1.23 4.38 -9.73
CA PRO A 122 2.47 3.67 -9.45
C PRO A 122 2.39 2.85 -8.16
N TYR A 123 3.17 1.78 -8.12
CA TYR A 123 3.37 0.93 -6.96
C TYR A 123 4.39 1.55 -5.99
N ILE A 124 4.09 1.50 -4.71
CA ILE A 124 5.08 1.66 -3.63
C ILE A 124 4.86 0.61 -2.55
N ASN A 125 5.92 0.26 -1.82
CA ASN A 125 5.82 -0.55 -0.60
C ASN A 125 5.57 0.38 0.60
N GLY A 126 4.54 0.12 1.37
CA GLY A 126 4.15 0.93 2.53
C GLY A 126 4.60 0.37 3.88
N ARG A 127 5.49 -0.64 3.90
CA ARG A 127 5.82 -1.37 5.13
C ARG A 127 7.32 -1.53 5.38
N LEU A 128 8.14 -1.57 4.34
CA LEU A 128 9.54 -1.98 4.45
C LEU A 128 10.50 -0.81 4.24
N TRP A 129 11.62 -0.85 4.99
CA TRP A 129 12.74 0.07 4.82
C TRP A 129 14.03 -0.71 4.65
N ASP A 130 14.74 -0.47 3.57
CA ASP A 130 16.05 -1.04 3.28
C ASP A 130 17.12 -0.30 4.12
N PRO A 131 17.85 -0.99 5.02
CA PRO A 131 18.91 -0.35 5.80
C PRO A 131 20.07 0.19 4.95
N ALA A 132 20.21 -0.26 3.70
CA ALA A 132 21.22 0.24 2.77
C ALA A 132 20.76 1.51 2.02
N ALA A 133 19.46 1.86 2.08
CA ALA A 133 18.96 3.09 1.49
C ALA A 133 19.50 4.32 2.24
N ASP A 134 19.88 5.37 1.50
CA ASP A 134 20.43 6.61 2.07
C ASP A 134 19.50 7.24 3.11
N SER A 135 18.19 7.13 2.88
CA SER A 135 17.19 7.65 3.81
C SER A 135 17.15 6.91 5.13
N TYR A 136 17.52 5.65 5.18
CA TYR A 136 17.43 4.86 6.42
C TYR A 136 18.24 5.51 7.55
N LYS A 137 19.48 5.90 7.27
CA LYS A 137 20.34 6.60 8.23
C LYS A 137 19.92 8.07 8.42
N ARG A 138 19.70 8.78 7.31
CA ARG A 138 19.36 10.21 7.33
C ARG A 138 18.07 10.51 8.08
N ASP A 139 17.04 9.69 7.83
CA ASP A 139 15.69 9.90 8.32
C ASP A 139 15.35 9.00 9.54
N ARG A 140 16.39 8.40 10.16
CA ARG A 140 16.28 7.59 11.39
C ARG A 140 15.39 6.34 11.23
N GLY A 141 15.52 5.60 10.12
CA GLY A 141 14.73 4.40 9.84
C GLY A 141 14.85 3.31 10.92
N TYR A 142 16.01 3.20 11.59
CA TYR A 142 16.19 2.29 12.72
C TYR A 142 15.20 2.58 13.86
N ASP A 143 14.95 3.87 14.15
CA ASP A 143 14.02 4.28 15.20
C ASP A 143 12.55 4.09 14.80
N ALA A 144 12.28 3.93 13.51
CA ALA A 144 10.94 3.62 13.01
C ALA A 144 10.67 2.11 12.87
N SER A 145 11.70 1.27 13.04
CA SER A 145 11.59 -0.17 12.80
C SER A 145 10.95 -0.91 13.99
N CYS A 146 10.08 -1.88 13.70
CA CYS A 146 9.51 -2.78 14.69
C CYS A 146 10.59 -3.62 15.38
N ARG A 147 10.46 -3.80 16.68
CA ARG A 147 11.39 -4.59 17.51
C ARG A 147 10.76 -5.83 18.08
N LYS A 148 11.53 -6.90 18.15
CA LYS A 148 11.20 -8.13 18.86
C LYS A 148 11.40 -7.96 20.38
N PRO A 149 10.95 -8.93 21.21
CA PRO A 149 11.14 -8.88 22.66
C PRO A 149 12.60 -8.76 23.10
N ASP A 150 13.54 -9.28 22.31
CA ASP A 150 15.00 -9.23 22.55
C ASP A 150 15.65 -7.93 22.05
N GLY A 151 14.87 -7.00 21.52
CA GLY A 151 15.35 -5.73 20.97
C GLY A 151 15.84 -5.81 19.52
N SER A 152 15.97 -7.00 18.93
CA SER A 152 16.32 -7.15 17.52
C SER A 152 15.19 -6.69 16.59
N LEU A 153 15.53 -6.35 15.34
CA LEU A 153 14.55 -5.89 14.37
C LEU A 153 13.79 -7.05 13.72
N TYR A 154 12.52 -6.82 13.38
CA TYR A 154 11.83 -7.63 12.39
C TYR A 154 12.37 -7.31 11.01
N THR A 155 12.69 -8.35 10.24
CA THR A 155 13.29 -8.22 8.92
C THR A 155 12.62 -9.14 7.91
N GLU A 156 12.63 -8.73 6.65
CA GLU A 156 12.12 -9.50 5.51
C GLU A 156 13.13 -9.49 4.37
N ILE A 157 13.29 -10.64 3.72
CA ILE A 157 14.20 -10.81 2.58
C ILE A 157 13.41 -11.40 1.42
N TYR A 158 13.33 -10.69 0.31
CA TYR A 158 12.70 -11.24 -0.89
C TYR A 158 13.66 -12.18 -1.63
N PRO A 159 13.16 -13.34 -2.12
CA PRO A 159 13.99 -14.31 -2.81
C PRO A 159 14.72 -13.76 -4.04
N THR A 160 14.13 -12.79 -4.72
CA THR A 160 14.66 -12.21 -5.96
C THR A 160 15.78 -11.20 -5.69
N SER A 161 15.56 -10.20 -4.85
CA SER A 161 16.53 -9.14 -4.59
C SER A 161 17.62 -9.55 -3.62
N LYS A 162 17.33 -10.48 -2.72
CA LYS A 162 18.21 -10.86 -1.59
C LYS A 162 18.51 -9.71 -0.62
N VAL A 163 17.80 -8.59 -0.74
CA VAL A 163 17.95 -7.43 0.14
C VAL A 163 17.22 -7.68 1.45
N LEU A 164 17.91 -7.43 2.54
CA LEU A 164 17.31 -7.44 3.87
C LEU A 164 16.61 -6.10 4.09
N ASN A 165 15.32 -6.14 4.34
CA ASN A 165 14.52 -4.97 4.69
C ASN A 165 14.11 -5.06 6.16
N THR A 166 14.02 -3.94 6.85
CA THR A 166 13.39 -3.85 8.17
C THR A 166 11.90 -3.58 8.03
N VAL A 167 11.11 -4.15 8.93
CA VAL A 167 9.67 -3.88 9.02
C VAL A 167 9.46 -2.60 9.82
N THR A 168 8.81 -1.61 9.25
CA THR A 168 8.53 -0.35 9.93
C THR A 168 7.29 -0.45 10.82
N CYS A 169 7.30 0.26 11.92
CA CYS A 169 6.13 0.41 12.78
C CYS A 169 5.21 1.51 12.26
N PRO A 170 3.96 1.19 11.91
CA PRO A 170 3.03 2.18 11.35
C PRO A 170 2.56 3.23 12.37
N SER A 171 2.92 3.10 13.66
CA SER A 171 2.59 4.11 14.66
C SER A 171 3.59 5.27 14.70
N THR A 172 4.71 5.20 13.99
CA THR A 172 5.78 6.18 14.08
C THR A 172 5.59 7.35 13.11
N ASP A 173 5.73 8.57 13.59
CA ASP A 173 5.71 9.77 12.76
C ASP A 173 6.88 9.83 11.76
N ILE A 174 7.98 9.14 12.06
CA ILE A 174 9.13 9.01 11.14
C ILE A 174 8.66 8.31 9.86
N TRP A 175 7.97 7.18 9.99
CA TRP A 175 7.45 6.44 8.85
C TRP A 175 6.37 7.21 8.10
N HIS A 176 5.46 7.86 8.83
CA HIS A 176 4.42 8.68 8.23
C HIS A 176 5.00 9.79 7.36
N ARG A 177 5.90 10.59 7.90
CA ARG A 177 6.56 11.67 7.12
C ARG A 177 7.26 11.13 5.87
N LYS A 178 7.90 9.96 5.97
CA LYS A 178 8.60 9.34 4.84
C LYS A 178 7.63 8.98 3.71
N ILE A 179 6.55 8.29 4.03
CA ILE A 179 5.55 7.87 3.03
C ILE A 179 4.76 9.06 2.49
N ILE A 180 4.34 9.98 3.34
CA ILE A 180 3.63 11.20 2.90
C ILE A 180 4.49 12.01 1.93
N GLY A 181 5.77 12.25 2.25
CA GLY A 181 6.68 12.97 1.35
C GLY A 181 6.90 12.27 0.00
N LEU A 182 6.91 10.93 -0.02
CA LEU A 182 6.97 10.18 -1.28
C LEU A 182 5.67 10.32 -2.08
N VAL A 183 4.52 10.19 -1.43
CA VAL A 183 3.19 10.37 -2.04
C VAL A 183 3.06 11.77 -2.63
N ASP A 184 3.43 12.79 -1.86
CA ASP A 184 3.41 14.18 -2.27
C ASP A 184 4.27 14.43 -3.53
N SER A 185 5.49 13.88 -3.54
CA SER A 185 6.38 13.94 -4.71
C SER A 185 5.79 13.27 -5.95
N LEU A 186 5.14 12.13 -5.80
CA LEU A 186 4.48 11.42 -6.89
C LEU A 186 3.29 12.18 -7.45
N GLN A 187 2.47 12.79 -6.58
CA GLN A 187 1.30 13.54 -6.98
C GLN A 187 1.66 14.89 -7.60
N HIS A 188 2.56 15.65 -6.99
CA HIS A 188 2.84 17.03 -7.42
C HIS A 188 3.98 17.13 -8.44
N ALA A 189 5.07 16.36 -8.29
CA ALA A 189 6.18 16.45 -9.24
C ALA A 189 5.98 15.57 -10.49
N ILE A 190 5.35 14.41 -10.36
CA ILE A 190 5.10 13.48 -11.49
C ILE A 190 3.67 13.62 -12.01
N GLY A 191 2.70 13.95 -11.15
CA GLY A 191 1.31 14.20 -11.52
C GLY A 191 0.47 12.93 -11.67
N VAL A 192 0.73 11.88 -10.87
CA VAL A 192 -0.03 10.63 -10.91
C VAL A 192 -1.45 10.78 -10.37
N ASN A 193 -2.37 9.92 -10.78
CA ASN A 193 -3.79 9.99 -10.40
C ASN A 193 -4.11 9.32 -9.08
N GLY A 194 -3.27 8.40 -8.65
CA GLY A 194 -3.39 7.66 -7.40
C GLY A 194 -2.10 6.91 -7.12
N ILE A 195 -2.04 6.21 -5.99
CA ILE A 195 -0.85 5.44 -5.60
C ILE A 195 -1.32 4.11 -5.04
N TYR A 196 -0.71 3.03 -5.51
CA TYR A 196 -0.90 1.70 -4.94
C TYR A 196 0.14 1.49 -3.84
N ILE A 197 -0.33 1.51 -2.59
CA ILE A 197 0.52 1.30 -1.42
C ILE A 197 0.39 -0.16 -0.99
N ASP A 198 1.40 -0.96 -1.30
CA ASP A 198 1.40 -2.40 -1.04
C ASP A 198 1.79 -2.73 0.42
N GLN A 199 1.42 -3.94 0.85
CA GLN A 199 1.72 -4.57 2.13
C GLN A 199 1.06 -3.96 3.38
N ILE A 200 0.46 -2.81 3.32
CA ILE A 200 -0.18 -2.18 4.48
C ILE A 200 -1.39 -2.97 5.02
N ALA A 201 -2.04 -3.76 4.15
CA ALA A 201 -3.18 -4.60 4.50
C ALA A 201 -2.99 -6.08 4.14
N ALA A 202 -1.98 -6.42 3.34
CA ALA A 202 -1.76 -7.77 2.85
C ALA A 202 -0.71 -8.54 3.66
N ALA A 203 0.28 -7.86 4.24
CA ALA A 203 1.28 -8.49 5.09
C ALA A 203 0.75 -8.69 6.52
N ALA A 204 1.22 -9.75 7.17
CA ALA A 204 0.92 -9.97 8.58
C ALA A 204 1.47 -8.82 9.44
N PRO A 205 0.74 -8.40 10.48
CA PRO A 205 1.25 -7.43 11.45
C PRO A 205 2.39 -8.06 12.27
N GLU A 206 3.40 -7.25 12.57
CA GLU A 206 4.49 -7.65 13.47
C GLU A 206 4.25 -7.06 14.85
N PRO A 207 4.20 -7.88 15.91
CA PRO A 207 4.10 -7.37 17.28
C PRO A 207 5.33 -6.53 17.61
N CYS A 208 5.17 -5.23 17.83
CA CYS A 208 6.29 -4.34 18.11
C CYS A 208 6.50 -4.17 19.62
N TRP A 209 7.73 -4.37 20.09
CA TRP A 209 8.14 -4.28 21.49
C TRP A 209 8.93 -3.00 21.81
N ASN A 210 8.91 -2.02 20.92
CA ASN A 210 9.57 -0.75 21.15
C ASN A 210 8.66 0.21 21.93
N GLU A 211 8.95 0.41 23.20
CA GLU A 211 8.19 1.31 24.09
C GLU A 211 8.17 2.78 23.60
N ALA A 212 9.19 3.19 22.86
CA ALA A 212 9.27 4.55 22.33
C ALA A 212 8.28 4.84 21.18
N HIS A 213 7.56 3.84 20.68
CA HIS A 213 6.61 4.00 19.59
C HIS A 213 5.21 4.45 20.04
N GLY A 214 4.98 4.58 21.36
CA GLY A 214 3.75 5.16 21.91
C GLY A 214 2.50 4.29 21.80
N HIS A 215 2.65 3.00 21.53
CA HIS A 215 1.57 2.01 21.53
C HIS A 215 1.84 0.89 22.56
N PRO A 216 0.83 0.07 22.94
CA PRO A 216 1.06 -1.11 23.77
C PRO A 216 2.07 -2.06 23.13
N VAL A 217 3.05 -2.51 23.90
CA VAL A 217 4.12 -3.41 23.39
C VAL A 217 3.56 -4.80 23.10
N GLY A 218 4.03 -5.41 22.05
CA GLY A 218 3.78 -6.82 21.73
C GLY A 218 2.38 -7.14 21.20
N GLY A 219 1.50 -6.15 20.98
CA GLY A 219 0.16 -6.42 20.46
C GLY A 219 -0.78 -5.22 20.49
N GLY A 220 -2.09 -5.49 20.42
CA GLY A 220 -3.14 -4.48 20.34
C GLY A 220 -3.44 -4.05 18.91
N ASP A 221 -4.17 -2.95 18.77
CA ASP A 221 -4.70 -2.45 17.49
C ASP A 221 -3.75 -1.48 16.78
N PHE A 222 -2.53 -1.26 17.33
CA PHE A 222 -1.59 -0.24 16.86
C PHE A 222 -1.24 -0.34 15.38
N TRP A 223 -1.20 -1.57 14.84
CA TRP A 223 -0.89 -1.80 13.44
C TRP A 223 -1.99 -1.26 12.52
N TYR A 224 -3.23 -1.58 12.84
CA TYR A 224 -4.40 -1.08 12.14
C TYR A 224 -4.55 0.44 12.30
N ASP A 225 -4.47 0.93 13.53
CA ASP A 225 -4.64 2.36 13.85
C ASP A 225 -3.53 3.20 13.21
N GLY A 226 -2.30 2.70 13.20
CA GLY A 226 -1.18 3.37 12.57
C GLY A 226 -1.36 3.55 11.06
N TYR A 227 -1.74 2.50 10.34
CA TYR A 227 -2.02 2.62 8.91
C TYR A 227 -3.29 3.42 8.61
N ARG A 228 -4.31 3.31 9.44
CA ARG A 228 -5.51 4.15 9.33
C ARG A 228 -5.17 5.63 9.46
N ARG A 229 -4.32 5.97 10.44
CA ARG A 229 -3.80 7.33 10.63
C ARG A 229 -2.98 7.78 9.41
N LEU A 230 -2.04 6.98 8.94
CA LEU A 230 -1.22 7.28 7.76
C LEU A 230 -2.09 7.58 6.52
N ILE A 231 -3.09 6.74 6.22
CA ILE A 231 -3.99 6.96 5.08
C ILE A 231 -4.84 8.22 5.28
N GLY A 232 -5.26 8.51 6.52
CA GLY A 232 -5.96 9.75 6.86
C GLY A 232 -5.10 10.99 6.61
N GLU A 233 -3.85 10.97 7.04
CA GLU A 233 -2.88 12.04 6.81
C GLU A 233 -2.58 12.24 5.32
N ILE A 234 -2.36 11.16 4.55
CA ILE A 234 -2.19 11.23 3.09
C ILE A 234 -3.39 11.90 2.40
N ARG A 235 -4.61 11.63 2.86
CA ARG A 235 -5.82 12.23 2.26
C ARG A 235 -6.05 13.69 2.62
N ALA A 236 -5.42 14.16 3.68
CA ALA A 236 -5.52 15.54 4.13
C ALA A 236 -4.51 16.47 3.44
N HIS A 237 -3.48 15.88 2.80
CA HIS A 237 -2.50 16.58 1.97
C HIS A 237 -3.01 16.80 0.54
#